data_514db6006b25b1dd89da2fad73c90a1c
#
_entry.id   514db6006b25b1dd89da2fad73c90a1c
#
_cell.length_a   1.000
_cell.length_b   1.000
_cell.length_c   1.000
_cell.angle_alpha   90.00
_cell.angle_beta   90.00
_cell.angle_gamma   90.00
#
_symmetry.space_group_name_H-M   'P 1'
#
loop_
_entity.id
_entity.type
_entity.pdbx_description
1 polymer ?
#
loop_
_entity_poly.entity_id
_entity_poly.type
_entity_poly.pdbx_seq_one_letter_code
_entity_poly.pdbx_strand_id
1 'polypeptide(L)'
;MGESSFTVLRDIGSLPLTENEEIRFSIDVYRGFRYVSVRRYLQTDGFAGPTRDGLTLTVEIIRVLEPKIAALPDDPKSVEDGQLGKFAKRQGSCVVVAIGSFKGKRGLALRQWQDECGWTKKGIWLPLEHLKEIKALFRQTREALDEQPTDDF
;
A
#
# COMPACT_ATOMS: atom_id res chain seq x y z
N MET A 1 -10.57 21.79 10.03
CA MET A 1 -10.15 21.42 9.79
C MET A 1 -9.59 20.32 10.15
N GLY A 2 -8.94 19.89 10.75
CA GLY A 2 -8.25 18.70 11.02
C GLY A 2 -9.07 17.43 11.04
N GLU A 3 -10.32 17.58 11.25
CA GLU A 3 -11.18 16.39 11.32
C GLU A 3 -11.20 15.61 10.03
N SER A 4 -10.78 16.19 8.94
CA SER A 4 -10.72 15.44 7.67
C SER A 4 -9.39 14.71 7.49
N SER A 5 -8.49 14.84 8.45
CA SER A 5 -7.16 14.23 8.34
C SER A 5 -7.15 12.83 8.96
N PHE A 6 -6.30 11.98 8.40
CA PHE A 6 -6.03 10.68 8.98
C PHE A 6 -5.12 10.84 10.20
N THR A 7 -5.37 10.06 11.23
CA THR A 7 -4.50 10.00 12.40
C THR A 7 -3.77 8.67 12.37
N VAL A 8 -2.45 8.71 12.47
CA VAL A 8 -1.67 7.48 12.48
C VAL A 8 -1.89 6.76 13.81
N LEU A 9 -2.41 5.55 13.73
CA LEU A 9 -2.63 4.73 14.90
C LEU A 9 -1.39 3.91 15.23
N ARG A 10 -0.70 3.42 14.20
CA ARG A 10 0.47 2.59 14.38
C ARG A 10 1.34 2.60 13.13
N ASP A 11 2.63 2.85 13.31
CA ASP A 11 3.60 2.68 12.23
C ASP A 11 3.95 1.21 12.11
N ILE A 12 3.94 0.69 10.88
CA ILE A 12 4.28 -0.70 10.63
C ILE A 12 5.76 -0.82 10.29
N GLY A 13 6.20 -0.03 9.33
CA GLY A 13 7.57 -0.08 8.87
C GLY A 13 7.75 0.65 7.57
N SER A 14 8.95 0.61 7.05
CA SER A 14 9.26 1.32 5.83
C SER A 14 10.15 0.50 4.92
N LEU A 15 10.09 0.85 3.63
CA LEU A 15 10.91 0.26 2.59
C LEU A 15 11.79 1.36 2.03
N PRO A 16 13.08 1.37 2.34
CA PRO A 16 13.98 2.39 1.78
C PRO A 16 14.14 2.20 0.27
N LEU A 17 14.04 3.29 -0.47
CA LEU A 17 14.26 3.27 -1.91
C LEU A 17 15.57 3.91 -2.28
N THR A 18 15.86 5.08 -1.71
CA THR A 18 17.10 5.80 -1.89
C THR A 18 17.46 6.44 -0.56
N GLU A 19 18.56 7.20 -0.53
CA GLU A 19 18.95 7.91 0.69
C GLU A 19 17.88 8.89 1.14
N ASN A 20 17.08 9.39 0.19
CA ASN A 20 16.11 10.43 0.48
C ASN A 20 14.67 9.97 0.36
N GLU A 21 14.43 8.73 -0.01
CA GLU A 21 13.08 8.24 -0.28
C GLU A 21 12.81 6.91 0.41
N GLU A 22 11.61 6.78 0.93
CA GLU A 22 11.16 5.50 1.48
C GLU A 22 9.67 5.39 1.32
N ILE A 23 9.17 4.18 1.35
CA ILE A 23 7.74 3.92 1.36
C ILE A 23 7.38 3.48 2.76
N ARG A 24 6.39 4.13 3.36
CA ARG A 24 5.95 3.81 4.72
C ARG A 24 4.59 3.13 4.72
N PHE A 25 4.48 2.13 5.58
CA PHE A 25 3.24 1.43 5.84
C PHE A 25 2.77 1.82 7.23
N SER A 26 1.52 2.24 7.36
CA SER A 26 0.96 2.59 8.67
C SER A 26 -0.51 2.21 8.72
N ILE A 27 -1.00 2.04 9.94
CA ILE A 27 -2.43 1.88 10.17
C ILE A 27 -2.93 3.22 10.65
N ASP A 28 -3.88 3.78 9.92
CA ASP A 28 -4.43 5.09 10.20
C ASP A 28 -5.90 4.98 10.55
N VAL A 29 -6.40 5.95 11.28
CA VAL A 29 -7.82 6.03 11.62
C VAL A 29 -8.40 7.29 10.98
N TYR A 30 -9.57 7.13 10.36
CA TYR A 30 -10.29 8.25 9.79
C TYR A 30 -11.78 7.99 10.02
N ARG A 31 -12.41 8.89 10.76
CA ARG A 31 -13.84 8.79 11.07
C ARG A 31 -14.21 7.44 11.72
N GLY A 32 -13.34 6.96 12.60
CA GLY A 32 -13.61 5.72 13.32
C GLY A 32 -13.27 4.43 12.58
N PHE A 33 -12.82 4.55 11.34
CA PHE A 33 -12.45 3.38 10.54
C PHE A 33 -10.94 3.28 10.40
N ARG A 34 -10.44 2.04 10.42
CA ARG A 34 -9.01 1.80 10.22
C ARG A 34 -8.73 1.63 8.73
N TYR A 35 -7.63 2.21 8.31
CA TYR A 35 -7.12 2.07 6.93
C TYR A 35 -5.64 1.78 7.02
N VAL A 36 -5.12 1.14 5.98
CA VAL A 36 -3.69 0.94 5.85
C VAL A 36 -3.20 1.94 4.81
N SER A 37 -2.26 2.78 5.21
CA SER A 37 -1.67 3.77 4.32
C SER A 37 -0.35 3.23 3.79
N VAL A 38 -0.16 3.30 2.49
CA VAL A 38 1.09 2.94 1.83
C VAL A 38 1.49 4.17 1.03
N ARG A 39 2.56 4.86 1.44
CA ARG A 39 2.88 6.16 0.88
C ARG A 39 4.37 6.41 0.80
N ARG A 40 4.77 7.07 -0.28
CA ARG A 40 6.17 7.46 -0.45
C ARG A 40 6.45 8.74 0.34
N TYR A 41 7.53 8.70 1.09
CA TYR A 41 8.05 9.84 1.85
C TYR A 41 9.35 10.28 1.23
N LEU A 42 9.55 11.59 1.22
CA LEU A 42 10.72 12.20 0.61
C LEU A 42 11.36 13.14 1.62
N GLN A 43 12.69 13.15 1.65
CA GLN A 43 13.42 14.09 2.48
C GLN A 43 14.51 14.73 1.64
N THR A 44 14.37 16.03 1.43
CA THR A 44 15.36 16.84 0.72
C THR A 44 15.62 18.09 1.54
N ASP A 45 16.52 18.93 1.07
CA ASP A 45 16.83 20.17 1.80
C ASP A 45 15.61 21.08 1.95
N GLY A 46 14.73 21.06 0.97
CA GLY A 46 13.57 21.94 0.99
C GLY A 46 12.26 21.30 1.38
N PHE A 47 12.27 19.99 1.67
CA PHE A 47 11.03 19.29 1.96
C PHE A 47 11.29 17.99 2.72
N ALA A 48 10.48 17.74 3.72
CA ALA A 48 10.52 16.46 4.43
C ALA A 48 9.08 16.08 4.76
N GLY A 49 8.64 14.91 4.27
CA GLY A 49 7.29 14.45 4.56
C GLY A 49 6.70 13.59 3.47
N PRO A 50 5.40 13.30 3.58
CA PRO A 50 4.73 12.44 2.61
C PRO A 50 4.53 13.15 1.27
N THR A 51 4.63 12.37 0.20
CA THR A 51 4.34 12.85 -1.14
C THR A 51 2.92 12.48 -1.51
N ARG A 52 2.53 12.81 -2.74
CA ARG A 52 1.21 12.43 -3.24
C ARG A 52 1.16 10.98 -3.72
N ASP A 53 2.33 10.34 -3.82
CA ASP A 53 2.38 8.94 -4.27
C ASP A 53 2.00 8.04 -3.11
N GLY A 54 0.85 7.40 -3.25
CA GLY A 54 0.36 6.51 -2.22
C GLY A 54 -1.13 6.33 -2.30
N LEU A 55 -1.64 5.47 -1.45
CA LEU A 55 -3.07 5.23 -1.35
C LEU A 55 -3.36 4.59 0.00
N THR A 56 -4.65 4.52 0.32
CA THR A 56 -5.09 3.79 1.49
C THR A 56 -5.78 2.51 1.05
N LEU A 57 -5.67 1.49 1.88
CA LEU A 57 -6.31 0.21 1.66
C LEU A 57 -7.22 -0.08 2.86
N THR A 58 -8.34 -0.72 2.61
CA THR A 58 -9.22 -1.11 3.72
C THR A 58 -8.67 -2.35 4.39
N VAL A 59 -9.14 -2.62 5.60
CA VAL A 59 -8.76 -3.82 6.33
C VAL A 59 -9.13 -5.07 5.53
N GLU A 60 -10.30 -5.06 4.90
CA GLU A 60 -10.76 -6.18 4.09
C GLU A 60 -9.84 -6.45 2.92
N ILE A 61 -9.37 -5.37 2.27
CA ILE A 61 -8.45 -5.54 1.15
C ILE A 61 -7.16 -6.21 1.62
N ILE A 62 -6.62 -5.77 2.75
CA ILE A 62 -5.39 -6.36 3.28
C ILE A 62 -5.58 -7.85 3.57
N ARG A 63 -6.71 -8.22 4.12
CA ARG A 63 -6.95 -9.63 4.47
C ARG A 63 -7.02 -10.56 3.27
N VAL A 64 -7.45 -10.02 2.13
CA VAL A 64 -7.49 -10.81 0.90
C VAL A 64 -6.18 -10.71 0.14
N LEU A 65 -5.57 -9.53 0.11
CA LEU A 65 -4.36 -9.28 -0.66
C LEU A 65 -3.11 -9.89 -0.05
N GLU A 66 -2.98 -9.83 1.27
CA GLU A 66 -1.75 -10.28 1.92
C GLU A 66 -1.43 -11.76 1.61
N PRO A 67 -2.39 -12.70 1.68
CA PRO A 67 -2.08 -14.08 1.31
C PRO A 67 -1.63 -14.22 -0.13
N LYS A 68 -2.16 -13.41 -1.03
CA LYS A 68 -1.76 -13.47 -2.43
C LYS A 68 -0.33 -13.01 -2.62
N ILE A 69 0.08 -11.98 -1.89
CA ILE A 69 1.46 -11.50 -1.94
C ILE A 69 2.40 -12.52 -1.30
N ALA A 70 1.98 -13.10 -0.17
CA ALA A 70 2.78 -14.12 0.51
C ALA A 70 3.02 -15.34 -0.36
N ALA A 71 2.07 -15.66 -1.23
CA ALA A 71 2.16 -16.83 -2.10
C ALA A 71 3.05 -16.61 -3.32
N LEU A 72 3.51 -15.40 -3.58
CA LEU A 72 4.41 -15.15 -4.70
C LEU A 72 5.73 -15.89 -4.48
N PRO A 73 6.39 -16.34 -5.56
CA PRO A 73 7.73 -16.94 -5.42
C PRO A 73 8.67 -15.98 -4.70
N ASP A 74 9.62 -16.54 -3.95
CA ASP A 74 10.57 -15.70 -3.22
C ASP A 74 11.55 -14.99 -4.14
N ASP A 75 11.90 -15.61 -5.25
CA ASP A 75 12.80 -15.02 -6.22
C ASP A 75 12.02 -14.09 -7.13
N PRO A 76 12.32 -12.79 -7.15
CA PRO A 76 11.61 -11.87 -8.03
C PRO A 76 11.60 -12.29 -9.49
N LYS A 77 12.65 -12.96 -9.94
CA LYS A 77 12.72 -13.39 -11.33
C LYS A 77 11.70 -14.47 -11.66
N SER A 78 11.23 -15.20 -10.66
CA SER A 78 10.24 -16.26 -10.86
C SER A 78 8.81 -15.75 -10.79
N VAL A 79 8.62 -14.48 -10.42
CA VAL A 79 7.28 -13.90 -10.35
C VAL A 79 6.82 -13.52 -11.74
N GLU A 80 5.63 -13.97 -12.09
CA GLU A 80 5.07 -13.68 -13.41
C GLU A 80 4.30 -12.36 -13.40
N ASP A 81 4.35 -11.66 -14.52
CA ASP A 81 3.57 -10.44 -14.68
C ASP A 81 2.08 -10.79 -14.74
N GLY A 82 1.25 -9.91 -14.24
CA GLY A 82 -0.18 -10.10 -14.28
C GLY A 82 -0.88 -9.47 -13.11
N GLN A 83 -2.20 -9.46 -13.20
CA GLN A 83 -3.02 -8.88 -12.15
C GLN A 83 -3.18 -9.87 -11.00
N LEU A 84 -2.88 -9.41 -9.79
CA LEU A 84 -3.09 -10.21 -8.59
C LEU A 84 -4.53 -10.12 -8.11
N GLY A 85 -5.17 -8.99 -8.33
CA GLY A 85 -6.54 -8.86 -7.91
C GLY A 85 -7.09 -7.46 -8.15
N LYS A 86 -8.41 -7.38 -8.02
CA LYS A 86 -9.16 -6.14 -8.13
C LYS A 86 -10.10 -6.13 -6.93
N PHE A 87 -9.96 -5.14 -6.08
CA PHE A 87 -10.62 -5.13 -4.79
C PHE A 87 -11.51 -3.90 -4.64
N ALA A 88 -12.79 -4.13 -4.39
CA ALA A 88 -13.70 -3.02 -4.16
C ALA A 88 -13.29 -2.26 -2.90
N LYS A 89 -13.23 -0.94 -2.99
CA LYS A 89 -12.88 -0.11 -1.86
C LYS A 89 -14.11 0.58 -1.29
N ARG A 90 -14.92 1.11 -2.17
CA ARG A 90 -16.23 1.67 -1.83
C ARG A 90 -16.96 1.84 -3.14
N GLN A 91 -18.19 2.25 -3.06
CA GLN A 91 -19.02 2.36 -4.25
C GLN A 91 -18.32 3.17 -5.35
N GLY A 92 -18.19 2.54 -6.51
CA GLY A 92 -17.59 3.20 -7.67
C GLY A 92 -16.07 3.26 -7.65
N SER A 93 -15.42 2.64 -6.65
CA SER A 93 -13.98 2.70 -6.50
C SER A 93 -13.41 1.32 -6.28
N CYS A 94 -12.22 1.07 -6.79
CA CYS A 94 -11.52 -0.20 -6.51
C CYS A 94 -10.01 0.00 -6.58
N VAL A 95 -9.29 -0.95 -5.99
CA VAL A 95 -7.85 -0.99 -6.06
C VAL A 95 -7.45 -2.17 -6.92
N VAL A 96 -6.62 -1.92 -7.92
CA VAL A 96 -6.10 -2.96 -8.81
C VAL A 96 -4.65 -3.18 -8.43
N VAL A 97 -4.29 -4.45 -8.18
CA VAL A 97 -2.94 -4.82 -7.79
C VAL A 97 -2.38 -5.73 -8.89
N ALA A 98 -1.24 -5.35 -9.43
CA ALA A 98 -0.67 -6.09 -10.56
C ALA A 98 0.84 -6.03 -10.54
N ILE A 99 1.45 -7.03 -11.13
CA ILE A 99 2.90 -7.07 -11.34
C ILE A 99 3.16 -6.76 -12.80
N GLY A 100 4.06 -5.83 -13.04
CA GLY A 100 4.39 -5.43 -14.39
C GLY A 100 5.66 -4.60 -14.42
N SER A 101 5.93 -4.06 -15.60
CA SER A 101 7.13 -3.25 -15.82
C SER A 101 6.75 -1.81 -16.08
N PHE A 102 7.56 -0.90 -15.54
CA PHE A 102 7.41 0.53 -15.76
C PHE A 102 8.81 1.12 -15.90
N LYS A 103 9.07 1.77 -17.04
CA LYS A 103 10.38 2.35 -17.34
C LYS A 103 11.50 1.33 -17.20
N GLY A 104 11.26 0.11 -17.68
CA GLY A 104 12.27 -0.93 -17.70
C GLY A 104 12.48 -1.66 -16.38
N LYS A 105 11.70 -1.33 -15.35
CA LYS A 105 11.82 -1.99 -14.04
C LYS A 105 10.53 -2.68 -13.69
N ARG A 106 10.65 -3.84 -13.06
CA ARG A 106 9.50 -4.60 -12.63
C ARG A 106 9.09 -4.20 -11.23
N GLY A 107 7.80 -4.23 -10.98
CA GLY A 107 7.30 -3.87 -9.67
C GLY A 107 5.89 -4.35 -9.42
N LEU A 108 5.48 -4.17 -8.18
CA LEU A 108 4.12 -4.43 -7.73
C LEU A 108 3.41 -3.08 -7.69
N ALA A 109 2.40 -2.93 -8.53
CA ALA A 109 1.66 -1.68 -8.63
C ALA A 109 0.32 -1.82 -7.92
N LEU A 110 0.02 -0.85 -7.07
CA LEU A 110 -1.30 -0.73 -6.45
C LEU A 110 -1.88 0.57 -6.97
N ARG A 111 -3.01 0.50 -7.66
CA ARG A 111 -3.60 1.68 -8.30
C ARG A 111 -5.09 1.73 -8.03
N GLN A 112 -5.60 2.93 -7.84
CA GLN A 112 -7.01 3.12 -7.59
C GLN A 112 -7.73 3.56 -8.85
N TRP A 113 -8.80 2.84 -9.14
CA TRP A 113 -9.71 3.12 -10.26
C TRP A 113 -11.00 3.67 -9.72
N GLN A 114 -11.59 4.60 -10.46
CA GLN A 114 -12.87 5.17 -10.10
C GLN A 114 -13.77 5.15 -11.34
N ASP A 115 -15.00 4.67 -11.20
CA ASP A 115 -15.87 4.48 -12.35
C ASP A 115 -16.11 5.77 -13.12
N GLU A 116 -16.15 6.90 -12.43
CA GLU A 116 -16.43 8.18 -13.07
C GLU A 116 -15.30 8.70 -13.94
N CYS A 117 -14.08 8.39 -13.60
CA CYS A 117 -12.94 9.01 -14.26
C CYS A 117 -11.81 8.05 -14.65
N GLY A 118 -11.92 6.77 -14.33
CA GLY A 118 -10.88 5.80 -14.64
C GLY A 118 -9.74 5.83 -13.64
N TRP A 119 -8.53 5.67 -14.11
CA TRP A 119 -7.38 5.67 -13.24
C TRP A 119 -7.22 7.01 -12.55
N THR A 120 -7.04 6.96 -11.23
CA THR A 120 -6.80 8.16 -10.44
C THR A 120 -5.31 8.34 -10.21
N LYS A 121 -4.94 9.43 -9.52
CA LYS A 121 -3.55 9.65 -9.14
C LYS A 121 -3.15 8.89 -7.89
N LYS A 122 -4.11 8.21 -7.24
CA LYS A 122 -3.83 7.44 -6.05
C LYS A 122 -3.23 6.10 -6.45
N GLY A 123 -2.05 5.83 -5.96
CA GLY A 123 -1.37 4.59 -6.29
C GLY A 123 0.06 4.63 -5.83
N ILE A 124 0.70 3.47 -5.88
CA ILE A 124 2.08 3.36 -5.49
C ILE A 124 2.73 2.20 -6.25
N TRP A 125 4.01 2.36 -6.50
CA TRP A 125 4.82 1.36 -7.20
C TRP A 125 5.87 0.86 -6.22
N LEU A 126 5.87 -0.46 -6.02
CA LEU A 126 6.83 -1.10 -5.12
C LEU A 126 7.81 -1.92 -5.97
N PRO A 127 9.10 -1.54 -5.99
CA PRO A 127 10.07 -2.26 -6.83
C PRO A 127 10.15 -3.74 -6.46
N LEU A 128 10.07 -4.61 -7.45
CA LEU A 128 10.04 -6.04 -7.22
C LEU A 128 11.36 -6.58 -6.65
N GLU A 129 12.45 -5.85 -6.86
CA GLU A 129 13.74 -6.23 -6.27
C GLU A 129 13.66 -6.27 -4.74
N HIS A 130 12.70 -5.59 -4.15
CA HIS A 130 12.48 -5.58 -2.70
C HIS A 130 11.35 -6.52 -2.27
N LEU A 131 11.09 -7.57 -3.05
CA LEU A 131 9.96 -8.45 -2.78
C LEU A 131 9.97 -9.05 -1.38
N LYS A 132 11.14 -9.39 -0.88
CA LYS A 132 11.25 -9.96 0.48
C LYS A 132 10.73 -8.97 1.52
N GLU A 133 11.16 -7.72 1.40
CA GLU A 133 10.74 -6.67 2.32
C GLU A 133 9.26 -6.35 2.14
N ILE A 134 8.78 -6.36 0.90
CA ILE A 134 7.38 -6.12 0.60
C ILE A 134 6.50 -7.18 1.28
N LYS A 135 6.88 -8.45 1.13
CA LYS A 135 6.14 -9.53 1.78
C LYS A 135 6.11 -9.35 3.30
N ALA A 136 7.25 -8.98 3.87
CA ALA A 136 7.34 -8.79 5.31
C ALA A 136 6.45 -7.65 5.79
N LEU A 137 6.41 -6.54 5.04
CA LEU A 137 5.58 -5.40 5.42
C LEU A 137 4.10 -5.72 5.36
N PHE A 138 3.66 -6.42 4.32
CA PHE A 138 2.25 -6.82 4.25
C PHE A 138 1.89 -7.80 5.36
N ARG A 139 2.78 -8.74 5.68
CA ARG A 139 2.54 -9.69 6.77
C ARG A 139 2.45 -8.96 8.10
N GLN A 140 3.39 -8.04 8.35
CA GLN A 140 3.39 -7.28 9.59
C GLN A 140 2.15 -6.41 9.72
N THR A 141 1.69 -5.86 8.60
CA THR A 141 0.47 -5.08 8.58
C THR A 141 -0.72 -5.93 8.99
N ARG A 142 -0.84 -7.12 8.40
CA ARG A 142 -1.95 -7.99 8.73
C ARG A 142 -1.92 -8.44 10.18
N GLU A 143 -0.72 -8.77 10.68
CA GLU A 143 -0.57 -9.17 12.07
C GLU A 143 -0.96 -8.04 13.02
N ALA A 144 -0.57 -6.82 12.68
CA ALA A 144 -0.91 -5.67 13.50
C ALA A 144 -2.42 -5.41 13.50
N LEU A 145 -3.08 -5.59 12.37
CA LEU A 145 -4.52 -5.45 12.29
C LEU A 145 -5.23 -6.49 13.15
N ASP A 146 -4.70 -7.69 13.21
CA ASP A 146 -5.30 -8.75 14.01
C ASP A 146 -5.07 -8.54 15.50
N GLU A 147 -3.96 -7.91 15.87
CA GLU A 147 -3.67 -7.61 17.27
C GLU A 147 -4.62 -6.57 17.85
N GLN A 148 -5.16 -5.72 16.99
CA GLN A 148 -6.07 -4.67 17.41
C GLN A 148 -7.41 -4.88 16.76
N PRO A 149 -8.18 -5.74 17.30
CA PRO A 149 -9.44 -6.02 16.72
C PRO A 149 -10.28 -4.81 16.87
N THR A 150 -10.85 -4.43 16.27
CA THR A 150 -11.52 -3.43 16.33
C THR A 150 -12.28 -3.11 17.18
N ASP A 151 -12.48 -3.33 17.54
CA ASP A 151 -13.04 -3.11 17.86
C ASP A 151 -13.84 -2.62 18.27
N ASP A 152 -14.07 -2.66 18.30
CA ASP A 152 -14.55 -2.25 18.79
C ASP A 152 -15.32 -1.36 18.96
N PHE A 153 -15.71 -0.94 18.55
CA PHE A 153 -16.67 -0.04 18.64
C PHE A 153 -17.69 -0.20 17.61
#